data_f9cf64e688fb05af77c93791e4dad74c
#
_entry.id   f9cf64e688fb05af77c93791e4dad74c
#
_cell.length_a   1.000
_cell.length_b   1.000
_cell.length_c   1.000
_cell.angle_alpha   90.00
_cell.angle_beta   90.00
_cell.angle_gamma   90.00
#
_symmetry.space_group_name_H-M   'P 1'
#
loop_
_entity.id
_entity.type
_entity.pdbx_description
1 polymer ?
#
loop_
_entity_poly.entity_id
_entity_poly.type
_entity_poly.pdbx_seq_one_letter_code
_entity_poly.pdbx_strand_id
1 'polypeptide(L)'
;MHRLLFFSLALVCLLAGCSAPQASNPAPDESNDLDAYFEEEPADNEMGSAEFGLQDPMDTVYTYDGEPLEIPFSITGASSGTTTEIGVLLFVDGVAQPYSAVYEDGTELEESYMQVFNLDYEQQENFDMVFQPMTGKAGETVPVMAVTILEPSFVAEGPDNPRYGFHHQESATTSRQISFAADAPAQTLAAAGTDYNVVDLPQDILDTLAAWGATDSLDTTATLSLGVEDGNYIQADGKTATITVQLYGGPEAEFNITLFINHQPVQLNGADYLSVRTVKNQMVEATFQIDTSALGTLNTVYAIAVTPEDGELEINNPVKTASVLLVNGEV
;
A
#
# COMPACT_ATOMS: atom_id res chain seq x y z
N MET A 1 -15.61 36.47 15.08
CA MET A 1 -16.82 35.75 14.63
C MET A 1 -16.75 35.58 13.13
N HIS A 2 -16.15 34.47 12.65
CA HIS A 2 -16.28 34.03 11.26
C HIS A 2 -16.44 32.52 11.30
N ARG A 3 -17.59 32.06 10.85
CA ARG A 3 -17.98 30.65 10.76
C ARG A 3 -17.34 30.08 9.49
N LEU A 4 -16.48 29.11 9.63
CA LEU A 4 -16.03 28.23 8.55
C LEU A 4 -17.08 27.15 8.33
N LEU A 5 -17.64 27.11 7.14
CA LEU A 5 -18.55 26.09 6.62
C LEU A 5 -17.69 24.97 6.02
N PHE A 6 -17.78 23.79 6.59
CA PHE A 6 -17.29 22.56 5.96
C PHE A 6 -18.23 22.17 4.83
N PHE A 7 -17.74 22.09 3.62
CA PHE A 7 -18.43 21.49 2.48
C PHE A 7 -17.99 20.01 2.35
N SER A 8 -18.88 19.12 2.76
CA SER A 8 -18.80 17.71 2.39
C SER A 8 -19.33 17.56 0.98
N LEU A 9 -18.50 17.18 0.02
CA LEU A 9 -18.89 16.89 -1.35
C LEU A 9 -19.29 15.41 -1.47
N ALA A 10 -20.58 15.14 -1.35
CA ALA A 10 -21.15 13.84 -1.69
C ALA A 10 -21.35 13.78 -3.21
N LEU A 11 -20.64 12.86 -3.87
CA LEU A 11 -20.81 12.57 -5.31
C LEU A 11 -22.08 11.75 -5.51
N VAL A 12 -23.15 12.40 -5.96
CA VAL A 12 -24.40 11.73 -6.35
C VAL A 12 -24.35 11.46 -7.86
N CYS A 13 -24.25 10.19 -8.24
CA CYS A 13 -24.44 9.77 -9.64
C CYS A 13 -25.92 9.87 -10.00
N LEU A 14 -26.26 10.84 -10.85
CA LEU A 14 -27.58 10.99 -11.50
C LEU A 14 -27.61 10.14 -12.78
N LEU A 15 -28.36 9.04 -12.76
CA LEU A 15 -28.77 8.30 -13.95
C LEU A 15 -29.90 9.08 -14.65
N ALA A 16 -29.58 9.72 -15.76
CA ALA A 16 -30.59 10.28 -16.67
C ALA A 16 -30.87 9.27 -17.79
N GLY A 17 -32.04 8.61 -17.73
CA GLY A 17 -32.54 7.78 -18.80
C GLY A 17 -33.01 8.63 -19.99
N CYS A 18 -32.48 8.36 -21.18
CA CYS A 18 -33.06 8.80 -22.44
C CYS A 18 -33.72 7.62 -23.14
N SER A 19 -35.03 7.63 -23.24
CA SER A 19 -35.81 6.77 -24.12
C SER A 19 -35.79 7.30 -25.56
N ALA A 20 -35.35 6.49 -26.52
CA ALA A 20 -35.52 6.72 -27.96
C ALA A 20 -36.24 5.55 -28.63
N PRO A 21 -36.93 5.78 -29.76
CA PRO A 21 -37.98 4.86 -30.22
C PRO A 21 -37.44 3.66 -31.00
N GLN A 22 -38.20 2.58 -30.88
CA GLN A 22 -38.03 1.28 -31.50
C GLN A 22 -38.06 1.31 -33.03
N ALA A 23 -37.02 0.80 -33.67
CA ALA A 23 -37.06 0.34 -35.04
C ALA A 23 -36.66 -1.15 -35.06
N SER A 24 -37.59 -1.98 -35.53
CA SER A 24 -37.47 -3.42 -35.66
C SER A 24 -36.61 -3.81 -36.85
N ASN A 25 -35.53 -4.60 -36.60
CA ASN A 25 -35.02 -5.55 -37.58
C ASN A 25 -34.29 -6.69 -36.85
N PRO A 26 -34.54 -7.96 -37.22
CA PRO A 26 -33.87 -9.07 -36.56
C PRO A 26 -32.48 -9.29 -37.17
N ALA A 27 -31.48 -9.22 -36.34
CA ALA A 27 -30.12 -9.68 -36.62
C ALA A 27 -29.75 -10.83 -35.67
N PRO A 28 -28.81 -11.70 -36.04
CA PRO A 28 -28.63 -12.98 -35.39
C PRO A 28 -28.08 -12.88 -33.98
N ASP A 29 -28.49 -13.82 -33.20
CA ASP A 29 -28.19 -14.16 -31.82
C ASP A 29 -26.65 -14.29 -31.60
N GLU A 30 -25.99 -13.20 -31.32
CA GLU A 30 -24.75 -13.20 -30.54
C GLU A 30 -25.13 -12.67 -29.16
N SER A 31 -25.48 -13.58 -28.27
CA SER A 31 -25.58 -13.29 -26.85
C SER A 31 -24.22 -12.83 -26.37
N ASN A 32 -23.99 -11.52 -26.42
CA ASN A 32 -22.98 -10.88 -25.56
C ASN A 32 -23.49 -11.08 -24.13
N ASP A 33 -22.99 -12.14 -23.52
CA ASP A 33 -23.32 -12.52 -22.17
C ASP A 33 -22.61 -11.54 -21.20
N LEU A 34 -23.01 -10.26 -21.28
CA LEU A 34 -22.61 -9.24 -20.29
C LEU A 34 -23.20 -9.59 -18.92
N ASP A 35 -24.25 -10.39 -18.87
CA ASP A 35 -24.84 -10.86 -17.62
C ASP A 35 -23.90 -11.84 -16.90
N ALA A 36 -23.03 -12.58 -17.64
CA ALA A 36 -22.01 -13.42 -17.03
C ALA A 36 -20.87 -12.62 -16.36
N TYR A 37 -20.71 -11.33 -16.69
CA TYR A 37 -19.80 -10.43 -15.98
C TYR A 37 -20.39 -9.84 -14.70
N PHE A 38 -21.71 -9.93 -14.54
CA PHE A 38 -22.46 -9.49 -13.38
C PHE A 38 -23.20 -10.66 -12.71
N GLU A 39 -22.79 -11.92 -12.98
CA GLU A 39 -23.21 -13.01 -12.13
C GLU A 39 -22.82 -12.65 -10.71
N GLU A 40 -23.86 -12.53 -9.88
CA GLU A 40 -23.81 -12.19 -8.47
C GLU A 40 -22.65 -12.96 -7.83
N GLU A 41 -21.56 -12.26 -7.51
CA GLU A 41 -20.66 -12.77 -6.49
C GLU A 41 -21.52 -13.09 -5.26
N PRO A 42 -21.34 -14.26 -4.64
CA PRO A 42 -22.17 -14.62 -3.52
C PRO A 42 -22.17 -13.48 -2.50
N ALA A 43 -23.36 -13.18 -1.97
CA ALA A 43 -23.61 -12.06 -1.05
C ALA A 43 -22.84 -12.14 0.29
N ASP A 44 -21.81 -12.95 0.37
CA ASP A 44 -20.91 -13.12 1.52
C ASP A 44 -19.64 -12.24 1.47
N ASN A 45 -19.52 -11.33 0.49
CA ASN A 45 -18.45 -10.33 0.45
C ASN A 45 -18.84 -9.07 1.26
N GLU A 46 -19.24 -9.23 2.51
CA GLU A 46 -19.18 -8.10 3.45
C GLU A 46 -17.68 -7.82 3.71
N MET A 47 -17.14 -6.81 3.01
CA MET A 47 -15.76 -6.36 3.25
C MET A 47 -15.62 -5.96 4.69
N GLY A 48 -14.63 -6.55 5.34
CA GLY A 48 -14.20 -6.11 6.64
C GLY A 48 -13.76 -4.64 6.59
N SER A 49 -13.94 -3.92 7.68
CA SER A 49 -13.41 -2.58 7.86
C SER A 49 -12.95 -2.37 9.30
N ALA A 50 -12.03 -1.45 9.51
CA ALA A 50 -11.58 -1.08 10.84
C ALA A 50 -11.37 0.42 10.93
N GLU A 51 -11.58 0.97 12.14
CA GLU A 51 -11.14 2.30 12.52
C GLU A 51 -9.79 2.16 13.23
N PHE A 52 -8.82 3.00 12.91
CA PHE A 52 -7.49 2.90 13.50
C PHE A 52 -6.79 4.27 13.56
N GLY A 53 -5.79 4.38 14.44
CA GLY A 53 -5.00 5.61 14.50
C GLY A 53 -3.93 5.61 15.57
N LEU A 54 -2.96 6.50 15.38
CA LEU A 54 -2.04 6.92 16.42
C LEU A 54 -2.82 7.75 17.43
N GLN A 55 -2.76 7.37 18.71
CA GLN A 55 -3.63 7.91 19.77
C GLN A 55 -3.27 9.34 20.19
N ASP A 56 -2.01 9.71 20.07
CA ASP A 56 -1.55 11.04 20.43
C ASP A 56 -2.07 12.12 19.46
N PRO A 57 -2.17 13.38 19.93
CA PRO A 57 -2.56 14.51 19.08
C PRO A 57 -1.73 14.61 17.79
N MET A 58 -2.33 15.18 16.72
CA MET A 58 -1.70 15.28 15.40
C MET A 58 -0.41 16.11 15.38
N ASP A 59 -0.24 17.03 16.31
CA ASP A 59 0.94 17.88 16.48
C ASP A 59 2.01 17.28 17.42
N THR A 60 1.83 16.03 17.85
CA THR A 60 2.82 15.33 18.68
C THR A 60 4.11 15.09 17.92
N VAL A 61 5.22 15.48 18.53
CA VAL A 61 6.57 15.15 18.07
C VAL A 61 7.20 14.22 19.12
N TYR A 62 7.42 12.97 18.73
CA TYR A 62 8.14 12.02 19.56
C TYR A 62 9.63 12.36 19.61
N THR A 63 10.31 12.04 20.70
CA THR A 63 11.75 12.29 20.82
C THR A 63 12.49 10.97 20.95
N TYR A 64 13.38 10.69 20.00
CA TYR A 64 14.30 9.57 20.08
C TYR A 64 15.60 10.04 20.73
N ASP A 65 15.95 9.48 21.88
CA ASP A 65 17.14 9.81 22.67
C ASP A 65 18.15 8.64 22.79
N GLY A 66 17.88 7.55 22.04
CA GLY A 66 18.69 6.33 22.05
C GLY A 66 18.00 5.12 22.67
N GLU A 67 16.88 5.32 23.39
CA GLU A 67 16.05 4.25 23.90
C GLU A 67 14.92 3.91 22.89
N PRO A 68 14.33 2.71 22.93
CA PRO A 68 13.20 2.36 22.06
C PRO A 68 12.06 3.38 22.18
N LEU A 69 11.47 3.73 21.04
CA LEU A 69 10.26 4.55 20.99
C LEU A 69 9.04 3.70 21.33
N GLU A 70 8.09 4.31 22.03
CA GLU A 70 6.77 3.78 22.35
C GLU A 70 5.74 4.73 21.75
N ILE A 71 4.93 4.24 20.79
CA ILE A 71 3.91 5.05 20.11
C ILE A 71 2.55 4.40 20.30
N PRO A 72 1.62 5.04 21.03
CA PRO A 72 0.32 4.46 21.30
C PRO A 72 -0.54 4.39 20.04
N PHE A 73 -1.13 3.22 19.81
CA PHE A 73 -1.95 2.89 18.65
C PHE A 73 -3.26 2.23 19.07
N SER A 74 -4.33 2.49 18.31
CA SER A 74 -5.59 1.77 18.47
C SER A 74 -6.11 1.28 17.13
N ILE A 75 -6.83 0.16 17.19
CA ILE A 75 -7.56 -0.38 16.06
C ILE A 75 -8.87 -1.01 16.56
N THR A 76 -9.98 -0.76 15.85
CA THR A 76 -11.31 -1.22 16.21
C THR A 76 -12.01 -1.82 15.00
N GLY A 77 -12.58 -3.00 15.12
CA GLY A 77 -13.38 -3.63 14.07
C GLY A 77 -14.67 -2.83 13.82
N ALA A 78 -14.92 -2.45 12.56
CA ALA A 78 -16.05 -1.60 12.18
C ALA A 78 -17.12 -2.34 11.38
N SER A 79 -16.89 -3.59 10.92
CA SER A 79 -17.87 -4.37 10.16
C SER A 79 -18.74 -5.22 11.07
N SER A 80 -20.06 -5.04 10.97
CA SER A 80 -21.02 -5.87 11.72
C SER A 80 -21.22 -7.22 11.02
N GLY A 81 -21.07 -8.31 11.76
CA GLY A 81 -21.39 -9.66 11.29
C GLY A 81 -20.20 -10.47 10.79
N THR A 82 -19.06 -9.85 10.57
CA THR A 82 -17.82 -10.53 10.15
C THR A 82 -16.64 -10.13 11.02
N THR A 83 -15.75 -11.07 11.30
CA THR A 83 -14.43 -10.78 11.87
C THR A 83 -13.54 -10.21 10.77
N THR A 84 -12.96 -9.04 11.00
CA THR A 84 -12.06 -8.38 10.06
C THR A 84 -10.61 -8.70 10.40
N GLU A 85 -9.86 -9.22 9.45
CA GLU A 85 -8.42 -9.39 9.59
C GLU A 85 -7.70 -8.14 9.05
N ILE A 86 -6.86 -7.53 9.89
CA ILE A 86 -6.11 -6.32 9.54
C ILE A 86 -4.62 -6.52 9.87
N GLY A 87 -3.77 -6.32 8.86
CA GLY A 87 -2.33 -6.18 9.04
C GLY A 87 -1.97 -4.72 9.30
N VAL A 88 -1.04 -4.46 10.21
CA VAL A 88 -0.54 -3.12 10.51
C VAL A 88 0.97 -3.08 10.27
N LEU A 89 1.40 -2.20 9.38
CA LEU A 89 2.80 -1.88 9.05
C LEU A 89 3.16 -0.52 9.65
N LEU A 90 4.41 -0.34 10.04
CA LEU A 90 4.95 0.94 10.50
C LEU A 90 6.00 1.43 9.52
N PHE A 91 6.00 2.74 9.23
CA PHE A 91 7.00 3.41 8.41
C PHE A 91 7.61 4.59 9.18
N VAL A 92 8.92 4.68 9.16
CA VAL A 92 9.71 5.80 9.71
C VAL A 92 10.57 6.36 8.59
N ASP A 93 10.49 7.66 8.32
CA ASP A 93 11.21 8.30 7.21
C ASP A 93 10.95 7.62 5.84
N GLY A 94 9.74 7.12 5.66
CA GLY A 94 9.35 6.38 4.45
C GLY A 94 9.92 4.96 4.34
N VAL A 95 10.61 4.45 5.36
CA VAL A 95 11.18 3.11 5.38
C VAL A 95 10.38 2.20 6.29
N ALA A 96 10.11 0.97 5.85
CA ALA A 96 9.39 -0.02 6.66
C ALA A 96 10.18 -0.34 7.93
N GLN A 97 9.50 -0.29 9.08
CA GLN A 97 10.05 -0.42 10.41
C GLN A 97 9.43 -1.61 11.14
N PRO A 98 10.21 -2.61 11.61
CA PRO A 98 9.68 -3.64 12.48
C PRO A 98 9.39 -3.08 13.87
N TYR A 99 8.38 -3.63 14.54
CA TYR A 99 7.98 -3.24 15.88
C TYR A 99 7.34 -4.40 16.66
N SER A 100 7.42 -4.34 17.99
CA SER A 100 6.63 -5.15 18.91
C SER A 100 5.33 -4.41 19.25
N ALA A 101 4.21 -5.14 19.40
CA ALA A 101 2.99 -4.58 19.97
C ALA A 101 2.93 -4.93 21.45
N VAL A 102 2.97 -3.92 22.32
CA VAL A 102 3.01 -4.10 23.78
C VAL A 102 1.70 -3.59 24.38
N TYR A 103 0.99 -4.47 25.08
CA TYR A 103 -0.29 -4.17 25.69
C TYR A 103 -0.13 -3.66 27.13
N GLU A 104 -1.12 -2.94 27.64
CA GLU A 104 -1.12 -2.40 29.01
C GLU A 104 -0.95 -3.48 30.10
N ASP A 105 -1.43 -4.70 29.84
CA ASP A 105 -1.28 -5.84 30.78
C ASP A 105 0.10 -6.50 30.75
N GLY A 106 1.00 -5.99 29.91
CA GLY A 106 2.36 -6.50 29.71
C GLY A 106 2.46 -7.66 28.71
N THR A 107 1.37 -7.99 28.01
CA THR A 107 1.43 -8.90 26.86
C THR A 107 2.19 -8.23 25.73
N GLU A 108 3.10 -8.96 25.08
CA GLU A 108 3.91 -8.49 23.96
C GLU A 108 3.80 -9.46 22.79
N LEU A 109 3.53 -8.92 21.60
CA LEU A 109 3.72 -9.64 20.34
C LEU A 109 5.16 -9.45 19.88
N GLU A 110 5.79 -10.53 19.40
CA GLU A 110 7.17 -10.50 18.91
C GLU A 110 7.36 -9.47 17.80
N GLU A 111 8.57 -8.90 17.73
CA GLU A 111 8.93 -7.92 16.71
C GLU A 111 8.69 -8.46 15.30
N SER A 112 7.95 -7.70 14.49
CA SER A 112 7.63 -8.03 13.11
C SER A 112 7.40 -6.75 12.30
N TYR A 113 7.57 -6.82 10.98
CA TYR A 113 7.20 -5.72 10.08
C TYR A 113 5.69 -5.54 9.99
N MET A 114 4.92 -6.62 10.07
CA MET A 114 3.46 -6.56 10.10
C MET A 114 2.94 -7.32 11.31
N GLN A 115 2.15 -6.66 12.13
CA GLN A 115 1.31 -7.31 13.14
C GLN A 115 -0.08 -7.52 12.56
N VAL A 116 -0.68 -8.70 12.81
CA VAL A 116 -2.00 -9.06 12.26
C VAL A 116 -3.00 -9.22 13.39
N PHE A 117 -4.14 -8.56 13.25
CA PHE A 117 -5.23 -8.53 14.22
C PHE A 117 -6.51 -9.09 13.59
N ASN A 118 -7.23 -9.93 14.35
CA ASN A 118 -8.55 -10.42 13.99
C ASN A 118 -9.57 -9.73 14.90
N LEU A 119 -10.38 -8.85 14.34
CA LEU A 119 -11.24 -7.94 15.09
C LEU A 119 -12.70 -8.26 14.82
N ASP A 120 -13.45 -8.59 15.87
CA ASP A 120 -14.90 -8.63 15.82
C ASP A 120 -15.46 -7.19 15.80
N TYR A 121 -16.75 -7.05 15.45
CA TYR A 121 -17.41 -5.75 15.45
C TYR A 121 -17.31 -5.06 16.82
N GLU A 122 -16.87 -3.79 16.83
CA GLU A 122 -16.60 -2.98 18.02
C GLU A 122 -15.51 -3.53 18.95
N GLN A 123 -14.83 -4.63 18.59
CA GLN A 123 -13.63 -5.06 19.32
C GLN A 123 -12.51 -4.05 19.08
N GLN A 124 -11.94 -3.55 20.17
CA GLN A 124 -10.86 -2.60 20.16
C GLN A 124 -9.59 -3.24 20.72
N GLU A 125 -8.47 -3.07 20.02
CA GLU A 125 -7.14 -3.35 20.51
C GLU A 125 -6.39 -2.02 20.70
N ASN A 126 -5.77 -1.86 21.88
CA ASN A 126 -4.93 -0.71 22.24
C ASN A 126 -3.57 -1.25 22.67
N PHE A 127 -2.51 -0.77 22.07
CA PHE A 127 -1.14 -1.18 22.34
C PHE A 127 -0.16 -0.07 22.01
N ASP A 128 1.04 -0.17 22.55
CA ASP A 128 2.16 0.65 22.14
C ASP A 128 2.96 -0.06 21.04
N MET A 129 3.23 0.63 19.95
CA MET A 129 4.21 0.22 18.96
C MET A 129 5.60 0.52 19.52
N VAL A 130 6.32 -0.52 19.93
CA VAL A 130 7.65 -0.39 20.52
C VAL A 130 8.71 -0.80 19.52
N PHE A 131 9.65 0.11 19.22
CA PHE A 131 10.67 -0.13 18.20
C PHE A 131 11.92 0.71 18.41
N GLN A 132 13.02 0.21 17.85
CA GLN A 132 14.26 0.97 17.71
C GLN A 132 14.30 1.52 16.27
N PRO A 133 14.30 2.85 16.03
CA PRO A 133 14.33 3.38 14.69
C PRO A 133 15.50 2.85 13.86
N MET A 134 15.21 2.46 12.60
CA MET A 134 16.26 1.97 11.69
C MET A 134 16.93 3.10 10.91
N THR A 135 16.30 4.28 10.85
CA THR A 135 16.79 5.50 10.16
C THR A 135 16.72 6.68 11.10
N GLY A 136 17.44 7.75 10.78
CA GLY A 136 17.44 9.03 11.48
C GLY A 136 18.76 9.36 12.15
N LYS A 137 19.11 10.65 12.16
CA LYS A 137 20.33 11.17 12.77
C LYS A 137 20.01 12.27 13.76
N ALA A 138 20.89 12.44 14.74
CA ALA A 138 20.77 13.53 15.72
C ALA A 138 20.59 14.89 15.04
N GLY A 139 19.54 15.60 15.41
CA GLY A 139 19.15 16.89 14.85
C GLY A 139 18.17 16.81 13.66
N GLU A 140 17.84 15.64 13.16
CA GLU A 140 16.80 15.45 12.14
C GLU A 140 15.41 15.31 12.79
N THR A 141 14.39 15.62 12.00
CA THR A 141 12.99 15.31 12.31
C THR A 141 12.40 14.63 11.09
N VAL A 142 11.82 13.45 11.30
CA VAL A 142 11.32 12.61 10.20
C VAL A 142 9.87 12.17 10.46
N PRO A 143 9.08 11.89 9.43
CA PRO A 143 7.72 11.41 9.58
C PRO A 143 7.66 9.95 10.06
N VAL A 144 6.61 9.64 10.83
CA VAL A 144 6.21 8.27 11.19
C VAL A 144 4.72 8.09 10.90
N MET A 145 4.36 6.96 10.28
CA MET A 145 2.97 6.60 10.00
C MET A 145 2.74 5.10 10.11
N ALA A 146 1.52 4.71 10.45
CA ALA A 146 1.08 3.32 10.32
C ALA A 146 0.23 3.15 9.06
N VAL A 147 0.39 2.02 8.38
CA VAL A 147 -0.37 1.61 7.20
C VAL A 147 -1.07 0.30 7.50
N THR A 148 -2.37 0.23 7.25
CA THR A 148 -3.14 -0.99 7.41
C THR A 148 -3.36 -1.68 6.08
N ILE A 149 -3.37 -3.01 6.10
CA ILE A 149 -3.67 -3.88 4.97
C ILE A 149 -4.85 -4.77 5.36
N LEU A 150 -5.92 -4.72 4.57
CA LEU A 150 -7.10 -5.55 4.78
C LEU A 150 -6.83 -6.98 4.35
N GLU A 151 -7.24 -7.95 5.18
CA GLU A 151 -7.15 -9.39 4.92
C GLU A 151 -5.76 -9.85 4.44
N PRO A 152 -4.70 -9.55 5.20
CA PRO A 152 -3.33 -9.83 4.79
C PRO A 152 -3.05 -11.33 4.57
N SER A 153 -3.77 -12.22 5.22
CA SER A 153 -3.59 -13.68 5.05
C SER A 153 -4.17 -14.22 3.75
N PHE A 154 -4.95 -13.42 3.00
CA PHE A 154 -5.47 -13.85 1.72
C PHE A 154 -4.34 -14.05 0.70
N VAL A 155 -4.34 -15.20 0.03
CA VAL A 155 -3.45 -15.50 -1.10
C VAL A 155 -4.31 -15.98 -2.25
N ALA A 156 -4.12 -15.42 -3.44
CA ALA A 156 -4.86 -15.85 -4.63
C ALA A 156 -4.66 -17.35 -4.89
N GLU A 157 -5.69 -18.01 -5.41
CA GLU A 157 -5.78 -19.48 -5.49
C GLU A 157 -4.72 -20.12 -6.41
N GLY A 158 -4.21 -19.36 -7.39
CA GLY A 158 -3.19 -19.83 -8.32
C GLY A 158 -3.20 -19.08 -9.66
N PRO A 159 -2.41 -19.55 -10.65
CA PRO A 159 -2.28 -18.89 -11.95
C PRO A 159 -3.60 -18.78 -12.72
N ASP A 160 -4.54 -19.70 -12.51
CA ASP A 160 -5.85 -19.70 -13.17
C ASP A 160 -6.78 -18.64 -12.57
N ASN A 161 -6.56 -18.26 -11.31
CA ASN A 161 -7.30 -17.20 -10.61
C ASN A 161 -6.32 -16.36 -9.75
N PRO A 162 -5.48 -15.49 -10.37
CA PRO A 162 -4.42 -14.77 -9.67
C PRO A 162 -4.88 -13.46 -9.00
N ARG A 163 -6.19 -13.19 -9.00
CA ARG A 163 -6.74 -11.89 -8.60
C ARG A 163 -6.88 -11.77 -7.09
N TYR A 164 -6.57 -10.58 -6.57
CA TYR A 164 -6.76 -10.22 -5.18
C TYR A 164 -8.08 -9.48 -4.92
N GLY A 165 -8.77 -9.00 -5.95
CA GLY A 165 -10.05 -8.32 -5.81
C GLY A 165 -9.95 -7.13 -4.84
N PHE A 166 -10.75 -7.17 -3.77
CA PHE A 166 -10.75 -6.16 -2.71
C PHE A 166 -9.82 -6.48 -1.55
N HIS A 167 -9.20 -7.67 -1.54
CA HIS A 167 -8.23 -8.03 -0.51
C HIS A 167 -6.95 -7.17 -0.65
N HIS A 168 -6.26 -6.95 0.45
CA HIS A 168 -5.04 -6.16 0.54
C HIS A 168 -5.19 -4.68 0.19
N GLN A 169 -6.41 -4.12 0.34
CA GLN A 169 -6.58 -2.67 0.31
C GLN A 169 -5.83 -2.04 1.48
N GLU A 170 -5.21 -0.89 1.21
CA GLU A 170 -4.47 -0.14 2.21
C GLU A 170 -5.23 1.08 2.69
N SER A 171 -4.93 1.47 3.92
CA SER A 171 -5.25 2.78 4.48
C SER A 171 -4.10 3.21 5.40
N ALA A 172 -3.97 4.50 5.67
CA ALA A 172 -2.89 5.01 6.50
C ALA A 172 -3.38 6.02 7.55
N THR A 173 -2.63 6.10 8.63
CA THR A 173 -2.80 7.16 9.62
C THR A 173 -2.29 8.48 9.05
N THR A 174 -2.76 9.60 9.62
CA THR A 174 -2.03 10.85 9.47
C THR A 174 -0.65 10.70 10.10
N SER A 175 0.40 11.18 9.42
CA SER A 175 1.76 11.08 9.94
C SER A 175 1.96 11.92 11.21
N ARG A 176 2.88 11.49 12.06
CA ARG A 176 3.46 12.23 13.18
C ARG A 176 4.94 12.46 12.89
N GLN A 177 5.63 13.13 13.79
CA GLN A 177 7.04 13.44 13.65
C GLN A 177 7.86 12.76 14.75
N ILE A 178 9.06 12.31 14.41
CA ILE A 178 10.09 11.87 15.35
C ILE A 178 11.27 12.83 15.26
N SER A 179 11.61 13.51 16.36
CA SER A 179 12.80 14.33 16.47
C SER A 179 13.94 13.50 17.10
N PHE A 180 15.08 13.46 16.46
CA PHE A 180 16.23 12.68 16.88
C PHE A 180 17.19 13.51 17.73
N ALA A 181 17.28 13.22 19.03
CA ALA A 181 18.31 13.73 19.91
C ALA A 181 19.59 12.87 19.86
N ALA A 182 19.49 11.64 19.38
CA ALA A 182 20.60 10.71 19.16
C ALA A 182 20.50 10.10 17.75
N ASP A 183 21.60 9.59 17.20
CA ASP A 183 21.58 8.82 15.96
C ASP A 183 20.81 7.52 16.17
N ALA A 184 20.03 7.10 15.20
CA ALA A 184 19.50 5.75 15.16
C ALA A 184 20.66 4.73 15.25
N PRO A 185 20.48 3.57 15.89
CA PRO A 185 21.53 2.57 15.93
C PRO A 185 22.04 2.30 14.53
N ALA A 186 23.35 2.12 14.39
CA ALA A 186 23.97 1.69 13.13
C ALA A 186 23.50 0.27 12.82
N GLN A 187 22.24 0.12 12.50
CA GLN A 187 21.72 -1.08 11.91
C GLN A 187 22.22 -1.13 10.47
N THR A 188 22.48 -2.30 10.01
CA THR A 188 22.78 -2.60 8.62
C THR A 188 21.55 -2.45 7.73
N LEU A 189 20.88 -1.29 7.76
CA LEU A 189 20.16 -0.91 6.57
C LEU A 189 21.21 -0.74 5.49
N ALA A 190 21.17 -1.59 4.47
CA ALA A 190 21.92 -1.32 3.26
C ALA A 190 21.51 0.08 2.78
N ALA A 191 22.43 0.82 2.23
CA ALA A 191 22.13 2.14 1.68
C ALA A 191 20.93 2.04 0.73
N ALA A 192 20.13 3.10 0.66
CA ALA A 192 19.05 3.20 -0.31
C ALA A 192 19.56 2.84 -1.71
N GLY A 193 18.84 1.95 -2.39
CA GLY A 193 19.09 1.66 -3.81
C GLY A 193 18.79 2.91 -4.63
N THR A 194 19.66 3.22 -5.58
CA THR A 194 19.48 4.32 -6.54
C THR A 194 19.57 3.82 -7.98
N ASP A 195 19.53 2.50 -8.17
CA ASP A 195 19.63 1.86 -9.49
C ASP A 195 18.25 1.78 -10.13
N TYR A 196 17.87 2.85 -10.83
CA TYR A 196 16.63 2.95 -11.58
C TYR A 196 16.82 3.78 -12.85
N ASN A 197 15.89 3.64 -13.78
CA ASN A 197 15.83 4.44 -15.00
C ASN A 197 14.69 5.48 -14.86
N VAL A 198 14.87 6.63 -15.48
CA VAL A 198 13.81 7.60 -15.72
C VAL A 198 13.53 7.59 -17.21
N VAL A 199 12.32 7.22 -17.61
CA VAL A 199 11.89 7.08 -18.98
C VAL A 199 10.67 7.96 -19.26
N ASP A 200 10.42 8.26 -20.53
CA ASP A 200 9.19 8.95 -20.90
C ASP A 200 7.98 8.09 -20.56
N LEU A 201 6.89 8.74 -20.10
CA LEU A 201 5.68 8.01 -19.76
C LEU A 201 5.14 7.28 -21.00
N PRO A 202 4.91 5.96 -20.93
CA PRO A 202 4.42 5.18 -22.07
C PRO A 202 3.10 5.69 -22.64
N GLN A 203 2.96 5.62 -23.96
CA GLN A 203 1.79 6.18 -24.66
C GLN A 203 0.49 5.45 -24.29
N ASP A 204 0.52 4.17 -23.99
CA ASP A 204 -0.62 3.36 -23.57
C ASP A 204 -1.16 3.79 -22.19
N ILE A 205 -0.28 4.19 -21.28
CA ILE A 205 -0.68 4.80 -20.00
C ILE A 205 -1.38 6.14 -20.26
N LEU A 206 -0.82 7.01 -21.11
CA LEU A 206 -1.42 8.29 -21.47
C LEU A 206 -2.79 8.11 -22.14
N ASP A 207 -2.91 7.15 -23.06
CA ASP A 207 -4.16 6.83 -23.75
C ASP A 207 -5.22 6.29 -22.78
N THR A 208 -4.83 5.46 -21.82
CA THR A 208 -5.70 4.93 -20.76
C THR A 208 -6.22 6.07 -19.87
N LEU A 209 -5.33 6.93 -19.38
CA LEU A 209 -5.71 8.07 -18.55
C LEU A 209 -6.62 9.03 -19.31
N ALA A 210 -6.35 9.27 -20.60
CA ALA A 210 -7.19 10.11 -21.45
C ALA A 210 -8.59 9.51 -21.67
N ALA A 211 -8.67 8.17 -21.86
CA ALA A 211 -9.94 7.48 -22.01
C ALA A 211 -10.82 7.57 -20.75
N TRP A 212 -10.21 7.64 -19.58
CA TRP A 212 -10.90 7.79 -18.29
C TRP A 212 -11.12 9.25 -17.87
N GLY A 213 -10.61 10.22 -18.66
CA GLY A 213 -10.65 11.65 -18.29
C GLY A 213 -9.80 12.01 -17.09
N ALA A 214 -8.75 11.20 -16.82
CA ALA A 214 -7.89 11.29 -15.64
C ALA A 214 -6.50 11.86 -15.92
N THR A 215 -6.28 12.52 -17.06
CA THR A 215 -4.97 13.12 -17.41
C THR A 215 -4.51 14.16 -16.39
N ASP A 216 -5.44 14.91 -15.80
CA ASP A 216 -5.12 15.93 -14.79
C ASP A 216 -4.64 15.30 -13.46
N SER A 217 -4.94 14.01 -13.21
CA SER A 217 -4.46 13.30 -12.03
C SER A 217 -2.94 13.11 -12.03
N LEU A 218 -2.30 13.14 -13.20
CA LEU A 218 -0.84 13.07 -13.31
C LEU A 218 -0.10 14.18 -12.56
N ASP A 219 -0.75 15.31 -12.32
CA ASP A 219 -0.14 16.44 -11.60
C ASP A 219 -0.32 16.35 -10.07
N THR A 220 -1.24 15.49 -9.59
CA THR A 220 -1.63 15.45 -8.17
C THR A 220 -1.54 14.08 -7.54
N THR A 221 -1.54 13.01 -8.33
CA THR A 221 -1.63 11.63 -7.83
C THR A 221 -0.46 10.82 -8.33
N ALA A 222 0.36 10.32 -7.42
CA ALA A 222 1.39 9.34 -7.73
C ALA A 222 0.75 7.96 -7.90
N THR A 223 1.23 7.21 -8.88
CA THR A 223 0.81 5.85 -9.17
C THR A 223 2.02 4.92 -9.09
N LEU A 224 1.90 3.88 -8.28
CA LEU A 224 2.90 2.81 -8.16
C LEU A 224 2.32 1.53 -8.75
N SER A 225 3.09 0.84 -9.58
CA SER A 225 2.69 -0.44 -10.18
C SER A 225 3.84 -1.45 -10.20
N LEU A 226 3.48 -2.73 -10.25
CA LEU A 226 4.41 -3.81 -10.57
C LEU A 226 4.25 -4.15 -12.04
N GLY A 227 5.37 -4.24 -12.75
CA GLY A 227 5.40 -4.78 -14.11
C GLY A 227 5.09 -6.28 -14.07
N VAL A 228 3.93 -6.65 -14.59
CA VAL A 228 3.48 -8.04 -14.68
C VAL A 228 3.40 -8.38 -16.16
N GLU A 229 4.09 -9.43 -16.57
CA GLU A 229 3.97 -9.96 -17.93
C GLU A 229 2.62 -10.68 -18.12
N ASP A 230 2.35 -11.17 -19.32
CA ASP A 230 1.11 -11.85 -19.70
C ASP A 230 0.65 -12.88 -18.63
N GLY A 231 -0.49 -12.66 -18.01
CA GLY A 231 -1.09 -13.60 -17.06
C GLY A 231 -1.47 -13.05 -15.70
N ASN A 232 -1.20 -11.77 -15.41
CA ASN A 232 -1.55 -11.11 -14.14
C ASN A 232 -0.86 -11.70 -12.89
N TYR A 233 0.22 -12.47 -13.04
CA TYR A 233 1.03 -12.97 -11.94
C TYR A 233 2.51 -12.97 -12.30
N ILE A 234 3.38 -13.07 -11.30
CA ILE A 234 4.84 -13.15 -11.50
C ILE A 234 5.23 -14.62 -11.44
N GLN A 235 5.94 -15.11 -12.48
CA GLN A 235 6.48 -16.45 -12.50
C GLN A 235 7.95 -16.43 -12.08
N ALA A 236 8.30 -17.20 -11.04
CA ALA A 236 9.67 -17.47 -10.65
C ALA A 236 10.13 -18.83 -11.19
N ASP A 237 11.44 -18.98 -11.37
CA ASP A 237 12.06 -20.23 -11.85
C ASP A 237 12.39 -21.23 -10.72
N GLY A 238 11.90 -20.99 -9.51
CA GLY A 238 12.21 -21.77 -8.30
C GLY A 238 13.47 -21.30 -7.57
N LYS A 239 14.16 -20.28 -8.08
CA LYS A 239 15.35 -19.67 -7.48
C LYS A 239 15.28 -18.15 -7.47
N THR A 240 14.82 -17.56 -8.59
CA THR A 240 14.74 -16.11 -8.74
C THR A 240 13.44 -15.69 -9.40
N ALA A 241 12.98 -14.49 -9.08
CA ALA A 241 11.94 -13.79 -9.80
C ALA A 241 12.48 -12.44 -10.27
N THR A 242 12.07 -12.04 -11.47
CA THR A 242 12.31 -10.67 -11.97
C THR A 242 11.08 -9.82 -11.62
N ILE A 243 11.29 -8.74 -10.88
CA ILE A 243 10.21 -7.83 -10.47
C ILE A 243 10.57 -6.43 -10.95
N THR A 244 9.68 -5.81 -11.70
CA THR A 244 9.81 -4.41 -12.13
C THR A 244 8.85 -3.55 -11.33
N VAL A 245 9.35 -2.48 -10.74
CA VAL A 245 8.57 -1.47 -10.02
C VAL A 245 8.55 -0.21 -10.87
N GLN A 246 7.38 0.39 -11.02
CA GLN A 246 7.16 1.60 -11.80
C GLN A 246 6.43 2.64 -10.97
N LEU A 247 6.95 3.88 -10.92
CA LEU A 247 6.33 5.01 -10.22
C LEU A 247 6.24 6.20 -11.17
N TYR A 248 5.06 6.80 -11.29
CA TYR A 248 4.83 7.98 -12.11
C TYR A 248 3.71 8.85 -11.55
N GLY A 249 3.61 10.07 -12.05
CA GLY A 249 2.59 11.04 -11.64
C GLY A 249 2.87 11.69 -10.29
N GLY A 250 1.96 12.52 -9.83
CA GLY A 250 2.10 13.35 -8.65
C GLY A 250 3.04 14.55 -8.84
N PRO A 251 3.21 15.37 -7.82
CA PRO A 251 4.24 16.41 -7.80
C PRO A 251 5.64 15.78 -7.79
N GLU A 252 6.65 16.58 -8.16
CA GLU A 252 8.04 16.15 -8.05
C GLU A 252 8.44 15.99 -6.57
N ALA A 253 8.45 14.77 -6.09
CA ALA A 253 8.72 14.41 -4.70
C ALA A 253 9.70 13.24 -4.59
N GLU A 254 10.35 13.12 -3.46
CA GLU A 254 11.13 11.93 -3.10
C GLU A 254 10.22 10.84 -2.54
N PHE A 255 10.47 9.59 -2.92
CA PHE A 255 9.78 8.42 -2.39
C PHE A 255 10.78 7.35 -2.01
N ASN A 256 10.53 6.72 -0.88
CA ASN A 256 11.17 5.49 -0.47
C ASN A 256 10.24 4.32 -0.76
N ILE A 257 10.65 3.41 -1.64
CA ILE A 257 9.85 2.27 -2.08
C ILE A 257 10.36 1.01 -1.43
N THR A 258 9.50 0.33 -0.67
CA THR A 258 9.77 -0.99 -0.10
C THR A 258 8.95 -2.03 -0.85
N LEU A 259 9.61 -3.11 -1.30
CA LEU A 259 8.96 -4.28 -1.88
C LEU A 259 8.73 -5.33 -0.79
N PHE A 260 7.53 -5.89 -0.76
CA PHE A 260 7.14 -6.92 0.20
C PHE A 260 6.82 -8.23 -0.52
N ILE A 261 7.27 -9.34 0.06
CA ILE A 261 6.80 -10.68 -0.27
C ILE A 261 6.28 -11.32 1.01
N ASN A 262 5.02 -11.77 1.00
CA ASN A 262 4.31 -12.29 2.18
C ASN A 262 4.47 -11.35 3.39
N HIS A 263 4.30 -10.04 3.15
CA HIS A 263 4.37 -8.96 4.13
C HIS A 263 5.75 -8.74 4.80
N GLN A 264 6.79 -9.39 4.29
CA GLN A 264 8.17 -9.16 4.71
C GLN A 264 8.89 -8.32 3.65
N PRO A 265 9.59 -7.24 4.03
CA PRO A 265 10.39 -6.48 3.09
C PRO A 265 11.52 -7.36 2.52
N VAL A 266 11.79 -7.19 1.24
CA VAL A 266 12.84 -7.93 0.54
C VAL A 266 13.90 -6.99 0.00
N GLN A 267 15.14 -7.46 -0.04
CA GLN A 267 16.25 -6.65 -0.55
C GLN A 267 16.18 -6.48 -2.07
N LEU A 268 16.37 -5.25 -2.49
CA LEU A 268 16.38 -4.80 -3.88
C LEU A 268 17.83 -4.66 -4.35
N ASN A 269 18.42 -5.69 -4.95
CA ASN A 269 19.84 -5.74 -5.33
C ASN A 269 20.79 -5.43 -4.15
N GLY A 270 20.43 -5.86 -2.93
CA GLY A 270 21.21 -5.64 -1.72
C GLY A 270 20.89 -4.32 -0.99
N ALA A 271 19.91 -3.57 -1.45
CA ALA A 271 19.35 -2.41 -0.74
C ALA A 271 18.03 -2.81 -0.05
N ASP A 272 17.72 -2.24 1.10
CA ASP A 272 16.48 -2.55 1.83
C ASP A 272 15.28 -1.78 1.30
N TYR A 273 15.51 -0.69 0.59
CA TYR A 273 14.50 0.10 -0.11
C TYR A 273 15.12 0.84 -1.30
N LEU A 274 14.29 1.34 -2.20
CA LEU A 274 14.68 2.17 -3.33
C LEU A 274 14.29 3.62 -3.05
N SER A 275 15.26 4.55 -3.05
CA SER A 275 14.97 5.98 -2.97
C SER A 275 14.95 6.58 -4.37
N VAL A 276 13.83 7.17 -4.76
CA VAL A 276 13.59 7.73 -6.08
C VAL A 276 12.99 9.12 -5.99
N ARG A 277 13.18 9.92 -7.04
CA ARG A 277 12.48 11.19 -7.20
C ARG A 277 11.60 11.14 -8.43
N THR A 278 10.31 11.44 -8.27
CA THR A 278 9.39 11.59 -9.40
C THR A 278 9.78 12.79 -10.27
N VAL A 279 9.59 12.65 -11.57
CA VAL A 279 9.82 13.71 -12.56
C VAL A 279 8.54 13.86 -13.39
N LYS A 280 8.09 15.10 -13.56
CA LYS A 280 6.84 15.40 -14.29
C LYS A 280 6.85 14.78 -15.69
N ASN A 281 5.76 14.09 -16.05
CA ASN A 281 5.56 13.38 -17.32
C ASN A 281 6.57 12.26 -17.61
N GLN A 282 7.27 11.79 -16.62
CA GLN A 282 8.19 10.66 -16.72
C GLN A 282 7.81 9.56 -15.75
N MET A 283 8.37 8.38 -15.97
CA MET A 283 8.20 7.21 -15.13
C MET A 283 9.57 6.78 -14.61
N VAL A 284 9.65 6.56 -13.32
CA VAL A 284 10.74 5.83 -12.69
C VAL A 284 10.48 4.35 -12.88
N GLU A 285 11.47 3.62 -13.39
CA GLU A 285 11.39 2.18 -13.59
C GLU A 285 12.64 1.51 -13.00
N ALA A 286 12.43 0.52 -12.14
CA ALA A 286 13.51 -0.25 -11.55
C ALA A 286 13.20 -1.76 -11.61
N THR A 287 14.16 -2.57 -12.03
CA THR A 287 14.01 -4.01 -12.16
C THR A 287 14.99 -4.73 -11.24
N PHE A 288 14.47 -5.69 -10.49
CA PHE A 288 15.22 -6.43 -9.47
C PHE A 288 15.14 -7.93 -9.70
N GLN A 289 16.22 -8.61 -9.32
CA GLN A 289 16.27 -10.07 -9.21
C GLN A 289 16.12 -10.44 -7.73
N ILE A 290 15.03 -11.10 -7.40
CA ILE A 290 14.71 -11.50 -6.02
C ILE A 290 14.98 -12.99 -5.86
N ASP A 291 15.70 -13.37 -4.80
CA ASP A 291 15.89 -14.77 -4.42
C ASP A 291 14.57 -15.35 -3.91
N THR A 292 14.06 -16.36 -4.57
CA THR A 292 12.81 -17.05 -4.24
C THR A 292 13.04 -18.47 -3.70
N SER A 293 14.30 -18.87 -3.50
CA SER A 293 14.66 -20.24 -3.10
C SER A 293 14.07 -20.71 -1.76
N ALA A 294 13.76 -19.76 -0.86
CA ALA A 294 13.14 -20.03 0.45
C ALA A 294 11.60 -19.83 0.44
N LEU A 295 11.00 -19.41 -0.67
CA LEU A 295 9.57 -19.11 -0.77
C LEU A 295 8.75 -20.38 -1.02
N GLY A 296 7.50 -20.36 -0.57
CA GLY A 296 6.48 -21.35 -0.93
C GLY A 296 6.09 -21.28 -2.40
N THR A 297 5.14 -22.13 -2.83
CA THR A 297 4.67 -22.17 -4.23
C THR A 297 3.89 -20.91 -4.59
N LEU A 298 2.99 -20.45 -3.73
CA LEU A 298 2.16 -19.27 -3.93
C LEU A 298 2.56 -18.20 -2.90
N ASN A 299 2.81 -17.00 -3.36
CA ASN A 299 3.24 -15.89 -2.52
C ASN A 299 2.58 -14.59 -2.97
N THR A 300 2.37 -13.70 -2.04
CA THR A 300 1.86 -12.36 -2.31
C THR A 300 3.01 -11.38 -2.48
N VAL A 301 2.96 -10.55 -3.52
CA VAL A 301 3.94 -9.46 -3.76
C VAL A 301 3.21 -8.14 -3.90
N TYR A 302 3.71 -7.11 -3.25
CA TYR A 302 3.30 -5.71 -3.44
C TYR A 302 4.44 -4.77 -3.06
N ALA A 303 4.36 -3.55 -3.52
CA ALA A 303 5.26 -2.48 -3.13
C ALA A 303 4.48 -1.32 -2.47
N ILE A 304 5.12 -0.65 -1.53
CA ILE A 304 4.62 0.58 -0.92
C ILE A 304 5.68 1.66 -1.09
N ALA A 305 5.28 2.79 -1.65
CA ALA A 305 6.07 4.00 -1.74
C ALA A 305 5.57 5.02 -0.71
N VAL A 306 6.47 5.53 0.10
CA VAL A 306 6.17 6.54 1.12
C VAL A 306 7.08 7.74 0.87
N THR A 307 6.52 8.94 0.85
CA THR A 307 7.34 10.16 0.80
C THR A 307 7.82 10.52 2.20
N PRO A 308 9.13 10.76 2.37
CA PRO A 308 9.69 11.32 3.59
C PRO A 308 9.48 12.83 3.68
N GLU A 309 9.04 13.49 2.59
CA GLU A 309 8.79 14.92 2.55
C GLU A 309 7.56 15.28 3.39
N ASP A 310 7.67 16.34 4.18
CA ASP A 310 6.64 16.76 5.12
C ASP A 310 5.43 17.37 4.39
N GLY A 311 4.25 17.09 4.88
CA GLY A 311 2.87 17.35 4.47
C GLY A 311 2.46 18.66 3.77
N GLU A 312 3.40 19.45 3.24
CA GLU A 312 3.06 20.60 2.37
C GLU A 312 2.65 20.18 0.95
N LEU A 313 2.99 18.94 0.55
CA LEU A 313 2.60 18.41 -0.75
C LEU A 313 1.22 17.75 -0.65
N GLU A 314 0.27 18.24 -1.42
CA GLU A 314 -1.01 17.55 -1.65
C GLU A 314 -0.74 16.29 -2.51
N ILE A 315 -0.15 15.27 -1.91
CA ILE A 315 0.16 14.01 -2.56
C ILE A 315 -0.49 12.87 -1.80
N ASN A 316 -0.95 11.86 -2.53
CA ASN A 316 -1.39 10.62 -1.89
C ASN A 316 -0.17 9.92 -1.27
N ASN A 317 -0.24 9.68 0.02
CA ASN A 317 0.83 9.07 0.81
C ASN A 317 0.21 8.18 1.92
N PRO A 318 0.53 6.89 1.95
CA PRO A 318 1.40 6.14 1.04
C PRO A 318 0.76 5.83 -0.31
N VAL A 319 1.56 5.29 -1.23
CA VAL A 319 1.07 4.73 -2.50
C VAL A 319 1.43 3.26 -2.53
N LYS A 320 0.43 2.39 -2.66
CA LYS A 320 0.64 0.94 -2.72
C LYS A 320 0.27 0.39 -4.09
N THR A 321 1.00 -0.60 -4.57
CA THR A 321 0.57 -1.38 -5.74
C THR A 321 -0.62 -2.26 -5.40
N ALA A 322 -1.41 -2.64 -6.39
CA ALA A 322 -2.21 -3.84 -6.26
C ALA A 322 -1.30 -5.01 -5.84
N SER A 323 -1.83 -5.93 -5.02
CA SER A 323 -1.12 -7.16 -4.70
C SER A 323 -1.14 -8.08 -5.91
N VAL A 324 -0.03 -8.77 -6.14
CA VAL A 324 0.20 -9.67 -7.28
C VAL A 324 0.62 -11.03 -6.75
N LEU A 325 0.11 -12.09 -7.36
CA LEU A 325 0.53 -13.45 -7.07
C LEU A 325 1.94 -13.69 -7.64
N LEU A 326 2.85 -14.24 -6.83
CA LEU A 326 4.12 -14.80 -7.27
C LEU A 326 4.04 -16.31 -7.17
N VAL A 327 4.19 -16.97 -8.29
CA VAL A 327 4.21 -18.43 -8.42
C VAL A 327 5.67 -18.89 -8.49
N ASN A 328 6.09 -19.68 -7.51
CA ASN A 328 7.47 -20.16 -7.40
C ASN A 328 7.56 -21.64 -7.78
N GLY A 329 8.16 -21.91 -8.92
CA GLY A 329 8.28 -23.25 -9.48
C GLY A 329 7.14 -23.62 -10.45
N GLU A 330 7.00 -24.91 -10.75
CA GLU A 330 5.91 -25.46 -11.57
C GLU A 330 4.68 -25.72 -10.69
N VAL A 331 3.51 -25.25 -11.11
CA VAL A 331 2.19 -25.47 -10.48
C VAL A 331 1.39 -26.47 -11.31
#